data_180ef9271ebff711354448240d831eeb
#
_entry.id   180ef9271ebff711354448240d831eeb
#
_cell.length_a   1.000
_cell.length_b   1.000
_cell.length_c   1.000
_cell.angle_alpha   90.00
_cell.angle_beta   90.00
_cell.angle_gamma   90.00
#
_symmetry.space_group_name_H-M   'P 1'
#
loop_
_entity.id
_entity.type
_entity.pdbx_description
1 polymer ?
#
loop_
_entity_poly.entity_id
_entity_poly.type
_entity_poly.pdbx_seq_one_letter_code
_entity_poly.pdbx_strand_id
1 'polypeptide(L)'
;KIVCMDTYSEGIEGVNKDVVKMDFNAPDAEAIIGLEPDIIIASGYNKAGSSDDPFKSLSDAGIPVVYIPSSESIEGIYKDIEFVASVVNQEDKGKEIIDNMKTDIEKISAIGKTIKDKKKVYFEIGPAPTLYSIGNSTFINEMIEIVGAENIFAKENSWISPSEESVINAN
;
A
#
# COMPACT_ATOMS: atom_id res chain seq x y z
N LYS A 1 -18.58 -11.88 -1.62
CA LYS A 1 -17.93 -12.68 -2.68
C LYS A 1 -17.15 -11.75 -3.60
N ILE A 2 -15.88 -12.07 -3.93
CA ILE A 2 -15.12 -11.32 -4.95
C ILE A 2 -15.68 -11.69 -6.33
N VAL A 3 -16.09 -10.69 -7.10
CA VAL A 3 -16.62 -10.85 -8.47
C VAL A 3 -15.66 -10.38 -9.55
N CYS A 4 -14.77 -9.42 -9.18
CA CYS A 4 -13.70 -8.93 -10.03
C CYS A 4 -12.49 -8.56 -9.16
N MET A 5 -11.29 -8.62 -9.70
CA MET A 5 -10.06 -8.18 -9.06
C MET A 5 -9.09 -7.61 -10.08
N ASP A 6 -8.06 -6.93 -9.58
CA ASP A 6 -6.96 -6.43 -10.39
C ASP A 6 -6.10 -7.55 -10.98
N THR A 7 -5.55 -7.32 -12.17
CA THR A 7 -4.67 -8.28 -12.86
C THR A 7 -3.42 -8.64 -12.06
N TYR A 8 -2.90 -7.71 -11.25
CA TYR A 8 -1.73 -7.95 -10.38
C TYR A 8 -2.05 -8.78 -9.13
N SER A 9 -3.34 -9.04 -8.86
CA SER A 9 -3.78 -9.92 -7.77
C SER A 9 -3.74 -11.41 -8.15
N GLU A 10 -3.15 -11.77 -9.28
CA GLU A 10 -3.01 -13.16 -9.69
C GLU A 10 -2.09 -13.94 -8.76
N GLY A 11 -2.51 -15.15 -8.38
CA GLY A 11 -1.72 -16.02 -7.52
C GLY A 11 -1.91 -15.79 -6.01
N ILE A 12 -2.77 -14.87 -5.60
CA ILE A 12 -3.13 -14.71 -4.18
C ILE A 12 -3.83 -15.98 -3.69
N GLU A 13 -3.28 -16.58 -2.65
CA GLU A 13 -3.83 -17.79 -2.04
C GLU A 13 -5.26 -17.55 -1.51
N GLY A 14 -6.16 -18.50 -1.72
CA GLY A 14 -7.56 -18.41 -1.29
C GLY A 14 -8.49 -17.64 -2.25
N VAL A 15 -7.96 -16.98 -3.27
CA VAL A 15 -8.78 -16.33 -4.30
C VAL A 15 -9.13 -17.33 -5.40
N ASN A 16 -10.42 -17.36 -5.81
CA ASN A 16 -10.86 -18.20 -6.93
C ASN A 16 -10.15 -17.73 -8.21
N LYS A 17 -9.53 -18.66 -8.93
CA LYS A 17 -8.79 -18.39 -10.17
C LYS A 17 -9.69 -17.92 -11.32
N ASP A 18 -10.96 -18.27 -11.28
CA ASP A 18 -11.95 -17.92 -12.30
C ASP A 18 -12.59 -16.54 -12.09
N VAL A 19 -12.14 -15.76 -11.07
CA VAL A 19 -12.59 -14.38 -10.88
C VAL A 19 -12.12 -13.54 -12.05
N VAL A 20 -13.04 -12.69 -12.56
CA VAL A 20 -12.73 -11.73 -13.63
C VAL A 20 -11.60 -10.82 -13.20
N LYS A 21 -10.66 -10.58 -14.09
CA LYS A 21 -9.49 -9.72 -13.85
C LYS A 21 -9.52 -8.53 -14.79
N MET A 22 -9.18 -7.36 -14.27
CA MET A 22 -9.15 -6.11 -15.02
C MET A 22 -7.94 -5.28 -14.62
N ASP A 23 -7.46 -4.45 -15.55
CA ASP A 23 -6.46 -3.44 -15.23
C ASP A 23 -7.13 -2.31 -14.43
N PHE A 24 -6.64 -2.07 -13.21
CA PHE A 24 -7.17 -1.03 -12.33
C PHE A 24 -6.90 0.40 -12.84
N ASN A 25 -5.95 0.59 -13.77
CA ASN A 25 -5.67 1.89 -14.39
C ASN A 25 -6.65 2.23 -15.53
N ALA A 26 -7.27 1.20 -16.10
CA ALA A 26 -8.21 1.34 -17.22
C ALA A 26 -9.37 0.32 -17.07
N PRO A 27 -10.19 0.43 -16.00
CA PRO A 27 -11.27 -0.50 -15.75
C PRO A 27 -12.33 -0.39 -16.84
N ASP A 28 -12.82 -1.53 -17.32
CA ASP A 28 -13.98 -1.61 -18.21
C ASP A 28 -15.25 -1.43 -17.38
N ALA A 29 -15.82 -0.22 -17.42
CA ALA A 29 -16.99 0.11 -16.62
C ALA A 29 -18.23 -0.72 -16.99
N GLU A 30 -18.46 -1.01 -18.28
CA GLU A 30 -19.61 -1.80 -18.72
C GLU A 30 -19.48 -3.25 -18.24
N ALA A 31 -18.29 -3.82 -18.35
CA ALA A 31 -18.03 -5.16 -17.84
C ALA A 31 -18.19 -5.25 -16.30
N ILE A 32 -17.76 -4.23 -15.56
CA ILE A 32 -17.92 -4.18 -14.09
C ILE A 32 -19.40 -4.06 -13.72
N ILE A 33 -20.17 -3.19 -14.37
CA ILE A 33 -21.60 -3.06 -14.14
C ILE A 33 -22.31 -4.40 -14.39
N GLY A 34 -21.91 -5.12 -15.44
CA GLY A 34 -22.46 -6.44 -15.76
C GLY A 34 -22.19 -7.53 -14.71
N LEU A 35 -21.24 -7.31 -13.82
CA LEU A 35 -20.94 -8.20 -12.68
C LEU A 35 -21.80 -7.90 -11.45
N GLU A 36 -22.58 -6.81 -11.46
CA GLU A 36 -23.48 -6.37 -10.39
C GLU A 36 -22.77 -6.33 -9.01
N PRO A 37 -21.62 -5.63 -8.86
CA PRO A 37 -20.94 -5.57 -7.56
C PRO A 37 -21.72 -4.72 -6.57
N ASP A 38 -21.76 -5.15 -5.32
CA ASP A 38 -22.34 -4.36 -4.21
C ASP A 38 -21.47 -3.16 -3.86
N ILE A 39 -20.15 -3.27 -4.06
CA ILE A 39 -19.15 -2.25 -3.72
C ILE A 39 -17.86 -2.47 -4.52
N ILE A 40 -17.18 -1.38 -4.82
CA ILE A 40 -15.83 -1.38 -5.39
C ILE A 40 -14.87 -0.85 -4.34
N ILE A 41 -13.79 -1.58 -4.07
CA ILE A 41 -12.68 -1.14 -3.24
C ILE A 41 -11.51 -0.83 -4.16
N ALA A 42 -11.12 0.44 -4.24
CA ALA A 42 -10.09 0.93 -5.13
C ALA A 42 -8.91 1.53 -4.35
N SER A 43 -7.74 1.58 -4.97
CA SER A 43 -6.60 2.29 -4.41
C SER A 43 -6.76 3.80 -4.58
N GLY A 44 -6.42 4.57 -3.55
CA GLY A 44 -6.35 6.03 -3.62
C GLY A 44 -5.32 6.56 -4.62
N TYR A 45 -4.40 5.71 -5.09
CA TYR A 45 -3.46 6.02 -6.15
C TYR A 45 -4.16 6.36 -7.49
N ASN A 46 -5.36 5.86 -7.70
CA ASN A 46 -6.14 6.00 -8.93
C ASN A 46 -6.83 7.35 -9.08
N LYS A 47 -6.25 8.44 -8.56
CA LYS A 47 -6.78 9.81 -8.72
C LYS A 47 -8.23 9.97 -8.22
N ALA A 48 -8.55 9.32 -7.09
CA ALA A 48 -9.87 9.34 -6.48
C ALA A 48 -10.48 10.74 -6.44
N GLY A 49 -11.71 10.87 -6.96
CA GLY A 49 -12.47 12.11 -6.95
C GLY A 49 -11.99 13.19 -7.93
N SER A 50 -10.98 12.94 -8.76
CA SER A 50 -10.55 13.85 -9.82
C SER A 50 -11.37 13.65 -11.11
N SER A 51 -11.20 14.54 -12.10
CA SER A 51 -11.81 14.37 -13.44
C SER A 51 -11.30 13.13 -14.18
N ASP A 52 -10.11 12.67 -13.80
CA ASP A 52 -9.42 11.53 -14.42
C ASP A 52 -9.57 10.24 -13.60
N ASP A 53 -10.47 10.22 -12.63
CA ASP A 53 -10.78 9.05 -11.82
C ASP A 53 -11.38 7.94 -12.70
N PRO A 54 -10.71 6.79 -12.86
CA PRO A 54 -11.17 5.73 -13.74
C PRO A 54 -12.45 5.05 -13.24
N PHE A 55 -12.80 5.20 -11.96
CA PHE A 55 -14.01 4.63 -11.36
C PHE A 55 -15.19 5.62 -11.29
N LYS A 56 -14.99 6.86 -11.79
CA LYS A 56 -16.04 7.89 -11.70
C LYS A 56 -17.33 7.47 -12.37
N SER A 57 -17.26 6.87 -13.56
CA SER A 57 -18.45 6.41 -14.31
C SER A 57 -19.24 5.33 -13.56
N LEU A 58 -18.56 4.48 -12.78
CA LEU A 58 -19.17 3.46 -11.94
C LEU A 58 -19.88 4.08 -10.73
N SER A 59 -19.26 5.07 -10.11
CA SER A 59 -19.89 5.85 -9.03
C SER A 59 -21.12 6.62 -9.55
N ASP A 60 -21.03 7.24 -10.73
CA ASP A 60 -22.13 7.94 -11.37
C ASP A 60 -23.29 6.97 -11.75
N ALA A 61 -22.98 5.71 -12.01
CA ALA A 61 -23.96 4.64 -12.23
C ALA A 61 -24.60 4.11 -10.91
N GLY A 62 -24.20 4.64 -9.77
CA GLY A 62 -24.77 4.30 -8.46
C GLY A 62 -24.08 3.14 -7.74
N ILE A 63 -22.93 2.66 -8.22
CA ILE A 63 -22.14 1.64 -7.53
C ILE A 63 -21.26 2.33 -6.49
N PRO A 64 -21.35 1.95 -5.20
CA PRO A 64 -20.48 2.52 -4.18
C PRO A 64 -19.00 2.23 -4.48
N VAL A 65 -18.17 3.27 -4.55
CA VAL A 65 -16.72 3.15 -4.70
C VAL A 65 -16.05 3.70 -3.46
N VAL A 66 -15.25 2.88 -2.80
CA VAL A 66 -14.44 3.29 -1.64
C VAL A 66 -12.96 3.24 -2.00
N TYR A 67 -12.22 4.26 -1.56
CA TYR A 67 -10.80 4.38 -1.87
C TYR A 67 -9.98 4.18 -0.60
N ILE A 68 -9.02 3.26 -0.69
CA ILE A 68 -8.01 3.08 0.37
C ILE A 68 -6.88 4.05 0.06
N PRO A 69 -6.56 5.01 0.96
CA PRO A 69 -5.45 5.92 0.76
C PRO A 69 -4.11 5.19 0.75
N SER A 70 -3.09 5.80 0.14
CA SER A 70 -1.72 5.31 0.29
C SER A 70 -1.22 5.69 1.68
N SER A 71 -1.14 4.74 2.59
CA SER A 71 -0.73 4.99 3.96
C SER A 71 0.76 5.35 4.06
N GLU A 72 1.05 6.39 4.83
CA GLU A 72 2.42 6.91 5.06
C GLU A 72 3.07 6.30 6.31
N SER A 73 2.31 5.54 7.12
CA SER A 73 2.78 4.95 8.36
C SER A 73 2.22 3.56 8.59
N ILE A 74 2.86 2.78 9.44
CA ILE A 74 2.36 1.46 9.88
C ILE A 74 1.01 1.61 10.61
N GLU A 75 0.83 2.66 11.39
CA GLU A 75 -0.45 2.95 12.03
C GLU A 75 -1.56 3.26 11.01
N GLY A 76 -1.22 3.93 9.91
CA GLY A 76 -2.12 4.14 8.77
C GLY A 76 -2.55 2.81 8.15
N ILE A 77 -1.62 1.88 7.96
CA ILE A 77 -1.91 0.54 7.43
C ILE A 77 -2.88 -0.21 8.35
N TYR A 78 -2.75 -0.09 9.68
CA TYR A 78 -3.72 -0.70 10.60
C TYR A 78 -5.14 -0.15 10.40
N LYS A 79 -5.27 1.16 10.22
CA LYS A 79 -6.56 1.81 9.93
C LYS A 79 -7.14 1.38 8.59
N ASP A 80 -6.31 1.18 7.59
CA ASP A 80 -6.75 0.66 6.29
C ASP A 80 -7.29 -0.77 6.42
N ILE A 81 -6.63 -1.62 7.20
CA ILE A 81 -7.10 -2.99 7.49
C ILE A 81 -8.43 -2.96 8.25
N GLU A 82 -8.56 -2.11 9.28
CA GLU A 82 -9.81 -1.92 10.02
C GLU A 82 -10.93 -1.48 9.09
N PHE A 83 -10.65 -0.51 8.23
CA PHE A 83 -11.61 0.01 7.27
C PHE A 83 -12.09 -1.08 6.30
N VAL A 84 -11.16 -1.81 5.65
CA VAL A 84 -11.51 -2.90 4.74
C VAL A 84 -12.30 -3.98 5.47
N ALA A 85 -11.88 -4.37 6.67
CA ALA A 85 -12.57 -5.37 7.48
C ALA A 85 -14.02 -4.95 7.77
N SER A 86 -14.26 -3.68 8.11
CA SER A 86 -15.60 -3.16 8.36
C SER A 86 -16.47 -3.16 7.10
N VAL A 87 -15.90 -2.79 5.95
CA VAL A 87 -16.61 -2.80 4.65
C VAL A 87 -17.10 -4.20 4.27
N VAL A 88 -16.33 -5.25 4.63
CA VAL A 88 -16.67 -6.65 4.29
C VAL A 88 -17.27 -7.43 5.47
N ASN A 89 -17.65 -6.76 6.58
CA ASN A 89 -18.19 -7.37 7.81
C ASN A 89 -17.28 -8.47 8.38
N GLN A 90 -15.98 -8.19 8.48
CA GLN A 90 -14.94 -9.10 9.00
C GLN A 90 -14.07 -8.42 10.07
N GLU A 91 -14.67 -7.63 10.95
CA GLU A 91 -13.98 -6.80 11.95
C GLU A 91 -13.10 -7.64 12.88
N ASP A 92 -13.58 -8.80 13.32
CA ASP A 92 -12.81 -9.71 14.17
C ASP A 92 -11.56 -10.21 13.45
N LYS A 93 -11.67 -10.50 12.15
CA LYS A 93 -10.52 -10.93 11.34
C LYS A 93 -9.53 -9.79 11.10
N GLY A 94 -10.03 -8.59 10.85
CA GLY A 94 -9.21 -7.38 10.76
C GLY A 94 -8.41 -7.16 12.05
N LYS A 95 -9.07 -7.25 13.19
CA LYS A 95 -8.43 -7.13 14.50
C LYS A 95 -7.36 -8.21 14.72
N GLU A 96 -7.65 -9.47 14.41
CA GLU A 96 -6.68 -10.57 14.51
C GLU A 96 -5.42 -10.29 13.68
N ILE A 97 -5.58 -9.83 12.44
CA ILE A 97 -4.46 -9.49 11.55
C ILE A 97 -3.61 -8.38 12.18
N ILE A 98 -4.24 -7.30 12.66
CA ILE A 98 -3.54 -6.16 13.27
C ILE A 98 -2.82 -6.56 14.54
N ASP A 99 -3.44 -7.35 15.43
CA ASP A 99 -2.83 -7.80 16.65
C ASP A 99 -1.59 -8.68 16.38
N ASN A 100 -1.66 -9.54 15.35
CA ASN A 100 -0.52 -10.34 14.90
C ASN A 100 0.60 -9.46 14.33
N MET A 101 0.27 -8.48 13.47
CA MET A 101 1.25 -7.54 12.93
C MET A 101 1.93 -6.75 14.04
N LYS A 102 1.17 -6.21 15.00
CA LYS A 102 1.73 -5.48 16.16
C LYS A 102 2.70 -6.36 16.96
N THR A 103 2.30 -7.60 17.23
CA THR A 103 3.12 -8.56 17.95
C THR A 103 4.46 -8.82 17.24
N ASP A 104 4.43 -8.99 15.93
CA ASP A 104 5.64 -9.29 15.16
C ASP A 104 6.53 -8.05 15.03
N ILE A 105 5.94 -6.87 14.83
CA ILE A 105 6.67 -5.59 14.81
C ILE A 105 7.33 -5.33 16.18
N GLU A 106 6.65 -5.59 17.29
CA GLU A 106 7.22 -5.44 18.63
C GLU A 106 8.44 -6.36 18.85
N LYS A 107 8.37 -7.62 18.40
CA LYS A 107 9.51 -8.56 18.48
C LYS A 107 10.70 -8.05 17.68
N ILE A 108 10.47 -7.60 16.43
CA ILE A 108 11.53 -7.06 15.56
C ILE A 108 12.11 -5.79 16.16
N SER A 109 11.25 -4.87 16.62
CA SER A 109 11.67 -3.61 17.27
C SER A 109 12.50 -3.86 18.52
N ALA A 110 12.15 -4.87 19.32
CA ALA A 110 12.96 -5.22 20.49
C ALA A 110 14.39 -5.62 20.11
N ILE A 111 14.56 -6.34 19.00
CA ILE A 111 15.88 -6.68 18.45
C ILE A 111 16.55 -5.42 17.91
N GLY A 112 15.85 -4.63 17.08
CA GLY A 112 16.38 -3.40 16.48
C GLY A 112 16.93 -2.41 17.52
N LYS A 113 16.24 -2.26 18.67
CA LYS A 113 16.66 -1.41 19.78
C LYS A 113 18.00 -1.82 20.43
N THR A 114 18.42 -3.07 20.23
CA THR A 114 19.73 -3.55 20.73
C THR A 114 20.90 -3.16 19.81
N ILE A 115 20.62 -2.74 18.59
CA ILE A 115 21.63 -2.38 17.60
C ILE A 115 22.26 -1.03 17.97
N LYS A 116 23.55 -1.05 18.34
CA LYS A 116 24.31 0.15 18.70
C LYS A 116 24.87 0.86 17.45
N ASP A 117 25.42 0.07 16.54
CA ASP A 117 26.02 0.55 15.29
C ASP A 117 25.04 0.38 14.15
N LYS A 118 24.13 1.36 14.00
CA LYS A 118 23.12 1.34 12.96
C LYS A 118 23.74 1.33 11.58
N LYS A 119 23.28 0.41 10.74
CA LYS A 119 23.69 0.37 9.34
C LYS A 119 22.89 1.37 8.53
N LYS A 120 23.56 2.07 7.63
CA LYS A 120 22.92 2.93 6.66
C LYS A 120 22.28 2.08 5.55
N VAL A 121 21.06 2.44 5.17
CA VAL A 121 20.27 1.74 4.16
C VAL A 121 19.86 2.72 3.08
N TYR A 122 20.12 2.37 1.83
CA TYR A 122 19.48 2.93 0.66
C TYR A 122 18.35 1.99 0.24
N PHE A 123 17.13 2.50 0.13
CA PHE A 123 15.97 1.74 -0.34
C PHE A 123 15.65 2.14 -1.77
N GLU A 124 15.91 1.27 -2.73
CA GLU A 124 15.64 1.51 -4.14
C GLU A 124 14.27 0.95 -4.54
N ILE A 125 13.42 1.83 -5.08
CA ILE A 125 12.12 1.46 -5.63
C ILE A 125 12.18 1.42 -7.16
N GLY A 126 12.85 2.40 -7.75
CA GLY A 126 13.08 2.48 -9.19
C GLY A 126 14.56 2.59 -9.50
N PRO A 127 15.07 1.80 -10.48
CA PRO A 127 16.48 1.78 -10.85
C PRO A 127 16.87 2.97 -11.71
N ALA A 128 18.20 3.13 -11.89
CA ALA A 128 18.75 4.10 -12.85
C ALA A 128 18.16 3.90 -14.26
N PRO A 129 18.01 4.96 -15.08
CA PRO A 129 18.57 6.30 -14.87
C PRO A 129 17.70 7.22 -13.98
N THR A 130 16.47 6.84 -13.67
CA THR A 130 15.58 7.64 -12.82
C THR A 130 15.39 6.93 -11.50
N LEU A 131 16.34 7.15 -10.59
CA LEU A 131 16.26 6.57 -9.26
C LEU A 131 15.00 7.04 -8.52
N TYR A 132 14.34 6.12 -7.84
CA TYR A 132 13.19 6.41 -6.98
C TYR A 132 13.39 5.75 -5.61
N SER A 133 13.20 6.52 -4.55
CA SER A 133 13.51 6.14 -3.18
C SER A 133 12.56 6.81 -2.19
N ILE A 134 12.85 6.68 -0.91
CA ILE A 134 12.03 7.23 0.18
C ILE A 134 12.87 8.06 1.15
N GLY A 135 12.28 9.13 1.63
CA GLY A 135 12.73 9.88 2.80
C GLY A 135 12.00 9.42 4.07
N ASN A 136 11.91 10.32 5.04
CA ASN A 136 11.06 10.14 6.22
C ASN A 136 9.56 10.21 5.85
N SER A 137 8.69 10.09 6.85
CA SER A 137 7.23 10.14 6.66
C SER A 137 6.71 9.10 5.65
N THR A 138 7.32 7.92 5.64
CA THR A 138 6.87 6.75 4.90
C THR A 138 6.89 5.53 5.81
N PHE A 139 5.96 4.60 5.63
CA PHE A 139 5.97 3.35 6.39
C PHE A 139 7.24 2.53 6.14
N ILE A 140 7.86 2.67 4.97
CA ILE A 140 9.11 1.99 4.64
C ILE A 140 10.25 2.55 5.50
N ASN A 141 10.29 3.88 5.73
CA ASN A 141 11.26 4.47 6.66
C ASN A 141 11.05 3.96 8.09
N GLU A 142 9.80 3.88 8.55
CA GLU A 142 9.49 3.27 9.85
C GLU A 142 10.01 1.82 9.95
N MET A 143 9.86 1.02 8.89
CA MET A 143 10.39 -0.35 8.85
C MET A 143 11.92 -0.39 8.95
N ILE A 144 12.63 0.53 8.28
CA ILE A 144 14.09 0.66 8.38
C ILE A 144 14.51 0.99 9.83
N GLU A 145 13.79 1.89 10.49
CA GLU A 145 14.06 2.28 11.88
C GLU A 145 13.75 1.13 12.87
N ILE A 146 12.65 0.41 12.65
CA ILE A 146 12.22 -0.72 13.48
C ILE A 146 13.25 -1.84 13.50
N VAL A 147 13.91 -2.13 12.39
CA VAL A 147 14.99 -3.13 12.33
C VAL A 147 16.32 -2.61 12.90
N GLY A 148 16.37 -1.37 13.38
CA GLY A 148 17.58 -0.78 13.97
C GLY A 148 18.58 -0.26 12.94
N ALA A 149 18.14 0.06 11.74
CA ALA A 149 18.93 0.69 10.69
C ALA A 149 18.63 2.19 10.56
N GLU A 150 19.28 2.86 9.63
CA GLU A 150 19.11 4.29 9.34
C GLU A 150 18.96 4.50 7.83
N ASN A 151 17.89 5.16 7.42
CA ASN A 151 17.71 5.55 6.04
C ASN A 151 18.66 6.70 5.68
N ILE A 152 19.48 6.55 4.63
CA ILE A 152 20.42 7.58 4.20
C ILE A 152 19.73 8.90 3.81
N PHE A 153 18.45 8.83 3.46
CA PHE A 153 17.61 9.97 3.09
C PHE A 153 16.58 10.34 4.19
N ALA A 154 16.82 9.97 5.45
CA ALA A 154 15.90 10.29 6.55
C ALA A 154 15.68 11.81 6.78
N LYS A 155 16.48 12.69 6.17
CA LYS A 155 16.30 14.15 6.21
C LYS A 155 15.35 14.66 5.12
N GLU A 156 15.16 13.89 4.08
CA GLU A 156 14.20 14.19 3.00
C GLU A 156 12.80 13.75 3.43
N ASN A 157 11.77 14.36 2.85
CA ASN A 157 10.38 14.03 3.19
C ASN A 157 9.72 13.22 2.09
N SER A 158 8.91 12.21 2.48
CA SER A 158 8.07 11.45 1.56
C SER A 158 8.88 10.72 0.47
N TRP A 159 8.31 10.59 -0.71
CA TRP A 159 8.89 9.93 -1.88
C TRP A 159 9.85 10.87 -2.60
N ILE A 160 11.03 10.39 -3.01
CA ILE A 160 12.09 11.21 -3.59
C ILE A 160 12.68 10.57 -4.85
N SER A 161 13.27 11.41 -5.69
CA SER A 161 14.07 10.98 -6.85
C SER A 161 15.49 11.48 -6.68
N PRO A 162 16.36 10.75 -5.95
CA PRO A 162 17.73 11.17 -5.71
C PRO A 162 18.59 11.01 -6.96
N SER A 163 19.69 11.77 -7.05
CA SER A 163 20.73 11.52 -8.04
C SER A 163 21.67 10.39 -7.58
N GLU A 164 22.34 9.73 -8.53
CA GLU A 164 23.38 8.74 -8.20
C GLU A 164 24.47 9.33 -7.30
N GLU A 165 24.84 10.58 -7.56
CA GLU A 165 25.81 11.32 -6.73
C GLU A 165 25.31 11.51 -5.29
N SER A 166 24.02 11.82 -5.11
CA SER A 166 23.43 11.94 -3.76
C SER A 166 23.49 10.63 -2.98
N VAL A 167 23.24 9.51 -3.66
CA VAL A 167 23.30 8.17 -3.04
C VAL A 167 24.73 7.85 -2.63
N ILE A 168 25.71 8.12 -3.49
CA ILE A 168 27.14 7.90 -3.18
C ILE A 168 27.61 8.78 -2.01
N ASN A 169 27.22 10.05 -1.98
CA ASN A 169 27.64 11.00 -0.95
C ASN A 169 26.96 10.78 0.42
N ALA A 170 25.84 10.06 0.46
CA ALA A 170 25.13 9.75 1.70
C ALA A 170 25.69 8.51 2.45
N ASN A 171 26.63 7.80 1.83
CA ASN A 171 27.24 6.59 2.39
C ASN A 171 28.16 6.89 3.60
#